data_835a54956e437f1d27cb759e2db2f75c
#
_entry.id   835a54956e437f1d27cb759e2db2f75c
#
_cell.length_a   1.000
_cell.length_b   1.000
_cell.length_c   1.000
_cell.angle_alpha   90.00
_cell.angle_beta   90.00
_cell.angle_gamma   90.00
#
_symmetry.space_group_name_H-M   'P 1'
#
loop_
_entity.id
_entity.type
_entity.pdbx_description
1 polymer ?
#
loop_
_entity_poly.entity_id
_entity_poly.type
_entity_poly.pdbx_seq_one_letter_code
_entity_poly.pdbx_strand_id
1 'polypeptide(L)'
;MQESRRRRRMAITGVAIGALAATGLTFASANQALAEEGCKVDYKVVSTWGSGFQANVTITADEPINGWELKWNFPSGTTVSSAWNVSWSQSGTAFTGKDVGWNASIGSGQSREVFGFIGSGSSTAPGQFTVNGDVCNGPVDPPTSDDPTSDDPTSPGEPGDKVDNPYAGAQVYVNPIWSANAAAEPGGDAIADQPTGVWLDRTSAIYGNDSPTTGSMGLEDHLDEALEQGADVIQVVIYNLPGRDCAALASNGELAADEIDEYKNDYIDPIVDIMGQSKYADLKIVNVIEIDSLPNLVTNVSPRATATDNCDTMKANGNYIDGISYATAELGALPNTYNYLDAGHHGWIGWTNDDPQYDNFHASAELWGSLIGENGMTADDVHGFITNTANYSVLEEPYWDVDQVVGGRPINQNGDVKWVDWNSYNGEIDFATALREELIDNGFNEDIGMLIDTSRNGWGGDYRPTGPSTSTNPIEFVDESRLDQRYNKGNWCNQAGAGLGERPQANPEPGIDAYVWIKPPGESDGASEEIPNNEGKGFDEMCDPDYQGNIRNGNNPSGARDDMPLSGHWSSEQFAELLANAYPPL
;
A
#
# COMPACT_ATOMS: atom_id res chain seq x y z
N MET A 1 -18.28 13.09 -64.27
CA MET A 1 -19.60 12.61 -64.67
C MET A 1 -20.30 12.28 -63.36
N GLN A 2 -21.01 13.24 -62.81
CA GLN A 2 -22.48 13.44 -62.97
C GLN A 2 -23.23 12.20 -62.57
N GLU A 3 -24.09 12.17 -61.70
CA GLU A 3 -25.26 12.96 -61.20
C GLU A 3 -26.11 11.94 -60.46
N SER A 4 -27.02 12.13 -59.58
CA SER A 4 -27.76 13.21 -58.98
C SER A 4 -28.90 12.62 -58.17
N ARG A 5 -29.22 13.28 -57.08
CA ARG A 5 -30.60 13.59 -56.55
C ARG A 5 -31.72 12.53 -56.50
N ARG A 6 -32.42 12.38 -55.39
CA ARG A 6 -33.66 13.13 -55.10
C ARG A 6 -34.27 12.79 -53.74
N ARG A 7 -34.68 13.85 -53.11
CA ARG A 7 -35.64 13.96 -51.98
C ARG A 7 -37.04 13.43 -52.36
N ARG A 8 -37.83 13.00 -51.38
CA ARG A 8 -39.23 13.43 -51.23
C ARG A 8 -39.74 13.26 -49.78
N ARG A 9 -40.37 14.34 -49.37
CA ARG A 9 -41.24 14.56 -48.19
C ARG A 9 -42.66 14.05 -48.48
N MET A 10 -43.44 13.83 -47.41
CA MET A 10 -44.85 14.21 -47.13
C MET A 10 -45.40 13.25 -46.08
N ALA A 11 -45.81 13.62 -44.95
CA ALA A 11 -46.75 14.59 -44.37
C ALA A 11 -48.23 14.06 -44.28
N ILE A 12 -48.70 14.07 -43.05
CA ILE A 12 -49.98 14.56 -42.54
C ILE A 12 -51.20 13.57 -42.46
N THR A 13 -51.78 13.59 -41.30
CA THR A 13 -53.15 13.64 -40.77
C THR A 13 -53.55 12.36 -40.03
N GLY A 14 -54.23 12.37 -38.94
CA GLY A 14 -54.86 13.30 -38.02
C GLY A 14 -56.07 12.61 -37.33
N VAL A 15 -56.23 12.92 -36.04
CA VAL A 15 -57.48 13.02 -35.26
C VAL A 15 -58.33 11.77 -35.00
N ALA A 16 -58.57 11.40 -33.75
CA ALA A 16 -59.85 11.53 -33.04
C ALA A 16 -59.82 10.98 -31.60
N ILE A 17 -60.14 11.79 -30.75
CA ILE A 17 -60.84 11.89 -29.45
C ILE A 17 -61.63 10.64 -29.04
N GLY A 18 -61.40 10.22 -27.79
CA GLY A 18 -62.28 9.33 -27.04
C GLY A 18 -62.02 9.48 -25.55
N ALA A 19 -62.78 10.35 -24.87
CA ALA A 19 -62.80 10.51 -23.42
C ALA A 19 -63.58 9.37 -22.76
N LEU A 20 -63.01 8.75 -21.73
CA LEU A 20 -63.79 8.06 -20.70
C LEU A 20 -63.16 8.31 -19.34
N ALA A 21 -63.98 8.87 -18.47
CA ALA A 21 -63.70 9.11 -17.07
C ALA A 21 -63.70 7.79 -16.28
N ALA A 22 -62.74 7.60 -15.41
CA ALA A 22 -62.89 6.71 -14.26
C ALA A 22 -61.98 7.18 -13.13
N THR A 23 -62.61 7.66 -12.10
CA THR A 23 -62.40 7.60 -10.65
C THR A 23 -60.94 7.47 -10.13
N GLY A 24 -60.56 8.49 -9.43
CA GLY A 24 -59.29 8.57 -8.71
C GLY A 24 -59.14 7.56 -7.58
N LEU A 25 -57.94 7.03 -7.50
CA LEU A 25 -57.32 6.55 -6.27
C LEU A 25 -55.99 7.26 -6.17
N THR A 26 -55.97 8.22 -5.28
CA THR A 26 -54.74 8.90 -4.87
C THR A 26 -53.92 7.91 -4.03
N PHE A 27 -52.88 7.34 -4.62
CA PHE A 27 -51.79 6.77 -3.88
C PHE A 27 -50.88 7.93 -3.49
N ALA A 28 -50.88 8.25 -2.20
CA ALA A 28 -49.86 9.08 -1.61
C ALA A 28 -48.55 8.30 -1.69
N SER A 29 -47.70 8.69 -2.63
CA SER A 29 -46.27 8.32 -2.59
C SER A 29 -45.66 9.00 -1.36
N ALA A 30 -45.41 8.23 -0.32
CA ALA A 30 -44.47 8.65 0.70
C ALA A 30 -43.10 8.65 0.05
N ASN A 31 -42.61 9.81 -0.35
CA ASN A 31 -41.19 10.05 -0.51
C ASN A 31 -40.57 9.82 0.87
N GLN A 32 -39.91 8.68 1.06
CA GLN A 32 -38.88 8.61 2.06
C GLN A 32 -37.74 9.50 1.54
N ALA A 33 -37.62 10.68 2.10
CA ALA A 33 -36.43 11.47 2.01
C ALA A 33 -35.33 10.60 2.64
N LEU A 34 -34.32 10.26 1.87
CA LEU A 34 -33.04 9.83 2.39
C LEU A 34 -32.60 10.95 3.34
N ALA A 35 -32.33 10.61 4.59
CA ALA A 35 -31.78 11.56 5.55
C ALA A 35 -30.41 11.98 4.99
N GLU A 36 -30.28 13.21 4.56
CA GLU A 36 -28.98 13.84 4.37
C GLU A 36 -28.25 13.75 5.70
N GLU A 37 -27.02 13.24 5.70
CA GLU A 37 -26.16 13.22 6.88
C GLU A 37 -25.90 14.67 7.29
N GLY A 38 -26.39 15.05 8.45
CA GLY A 38 -26.29 16.43 8.92
C GLY A 38 -25.07 16.72 9.79
N CYS A 39 -24.16 15.73 9.97
CA CYS A 39 -22.97 15.85 10.82
C CYS A 39 -22.01 14.66 10.68
N LYS A 40 -20.69 14.90 10.97
CA LYS A 40 -19.68 13.87 11.19
C LYS A 40 -19.14 13.97 12.62
N VAL A 41 -18.87 12.84 13.27
CA VAL A 41 -18.21 12.78 14.58
C VAL A 41 -16.90 12.00 14.43
N ASP A 42 -15.80 12.63 14.80
CA ASP A 42 -14.50 12.01 14.91
C ASP A 42 -14.20 11.67 16.39
N TYR A 43 -13.83 10.41 16.64
CA TYR A 43 -13.47 9.86 17.93
C TYR A 43 -12.00 9.42 17.89
N LYS A 44 -11.11 10.27 18.37
CA LYS A 44 -9.66 10.06 18.32
C LYS A 44 -9.12 9.61 19.68
N VAL A 45 -8.57 8.41 19.75
CA VAL A 45 -7.78 7.96 20.90
C VAL A 45 -6.41 8.62 20.84
N VAL A 46 -6.08 9.42 21.86
CA VAL A 46 -4.83 10.19 21.91
C VAL A 46 -3.76 9.57 22.81
N SER A 47 -4.15 8.63 23.67
CA SER A 47 -3.21 7.92 24.54
C SER A 47 -3.84 6.67 25.13
N THR A 48 -3.06 5.60 25.32
CA THR A 48 -3.46 4.36 26.00
C THR A 48 -2.43 3.97 27.07
N TRP A 49 -2.89 3.34 28.17
CA TRP A 49 -2.03 2.83 29.24
C TRP A 49 -2.72 1.70 30.01
N GLY A 50 -2.12 0.57 30.10
CA GLY A 50 -2.67 -0.58 30.82
C GLY A 50 -4.10 -0.89 30.40
N SER A 51 -5.10 -0.64 31.30
CA SER A 51 -6.53 -0.80 30.99
C SER A 51 -7.23 0.53 30.72
N GLY A 52 -6.53 1.65 30.62
CA GLY A 52 -7.08 2.99 30.44
C GLY A 52 -6.69 3.61 29.11
N PHE A 53 -7.48 4.61 28.67
CA PHE A 53 -7.20 5.40 27.47
C PHE A 53 -7.77 6.82 27.63
N GLN A 54 -7.23 7.74 26.83
CA GLN A 54 -7.76 9.07 26.64
C GLN A 54 -8.23 9.22 25.20
N ALA A 55 -9.41 9.83 25.01
CA ALA A 55 -9.90 10.14 23.68
C ALA A 55 -10.41 11.58 23.61
N ASN A 56 -10.28 12.19 22.44
CA ASN A 56 -10.88 13.48 22.08
C ASN A 56 -12.02 13.25 21.08
N VAL A 57 -13.01 14.11 21.10
CA VAL A 57 -14.20 14.02 20.25
C VAL A 57 -14.40 15.33 19.51
N THR A 58 -14.46 15.26 18.17
CA THR A 58 -14.68 16.37 17.26
C THR A 58 -16.04 16.21 16.57
N ILE A 59 -16.82 17.27 16.42
CA ILE A 59 -18.05 17.30 15.62
C ILE A 59 -17.79 18.21 14.42
N THR A 60 -18.06 17.71 13.22
CA THR A 60 -18.16 18.48 11.98
C THR A 60 -19.64 18.64 11.65
N ALA A 61 -20.07 19.86 11.40
CA ALA A 61 -21.47 20.22 11.20
C ALA A 61 -21.71 20.62 9.74
N ASP A 62 -22.56 19.92 9.00
CA ASP A 62 -22.95 20.32 7.64
C ASP A 62 -23.91 21.50 7.66
N GLU A 63 -24.79 21.56 8.65
CA GLU A 63 -25.66 22.70 8.96
C GLU A 63 -25.27 23.31 10.31
N PRO A 64 -25.46 24.65 10.53
CA PRO A 64 -25.05 25.28 11.77
C PRO A 64 -25.71 24.66 13.00
N ILE A 65 -24.93 24.15 13.94
CA ILE A 65 -25.39 23.61 15.22
C ILE A 65 -25.31 24.69 16.30
N ASN A 66 -26.40 24.89 17.04
CA ASN A 66 -26.50 25.79 18.20
C ASN A 66 -26.99 24.99 19.42
N GLY A 67 -26.06 24.37 20.13
CA GLY A 67 -26.32 23.39 21.19
C GLY A 67 -26.28 21.97 20.64
N TRP A 68 -25.45 21.10 21.25
CA TRP A 68 -25.33 19.70 20.83
C TRP A 68 -25.56 18.75 22.01
N GLU A 69 -26.25 17.64 21.72
CA GLU A 69 -26.36 16.45 22.55
C GLU A 69 -25.84 15.27 21.73
N LEU A 70 -24.65 14.76 22.08
CA LEU A 70 -23.98 13.65 21.41
C LEU A 70 -24.21 12.35 22.16
N LYS A 71 -24.59 11.27 21.46
CA LYS A 71 -24.82 9.95 22.04
C LYS A 71 -24.17 8.85 21.23
N TRP A 72 -23.69 7.82 21.94
CA TRP A 72 -23.21 6.56 21.37
C TRP A 72 -23.31 5.42 22.37
N ASN A 73 -23.03 4.20 21.90
CA ASN A 73 -22.86 3.03 22.76
C ASN A 73 -21.41 2.56 22.66
N PHE A 74 -20.72 2.51 23.79
CA PHE A 74 -19.41 1.89 23.87
C PHE A 74 -19.45 0.37 23.67
N PRO A 75 -18.35 -0.27 23.24
CA PRO A 75 -18.18 -1.70 23.39
C PRO A 75 -18.36 -2.16 24.84
N SER A 76 -18.79 -3.41 25.01
CA SER A 76 -19.03 -3.99 26.34
C SER A 76 -17.79 -3.90 27.24
N GLY A 77 -17.97 -3.41 28.46
CA GLY A 77 -16.91 -3.28 29.46
C GLY A 77 -16.17 -1.96 29.47
N THR A 78 -16.49 -1.03 28.56
CA THR A 78 -15.87 0.32 28.53
C THR A 78 -16.63 1.26 29.48
N THR A 79 -15.88 2.00 30.33
CA THR A 79 -16.41 2.99 31.25
C THR A 79 -15.63 4.28 31.22
N VAL A 80 -16.31 5.41 31.23
CA VAL A 80 -15.71 6.75 31.34
C VAL A 80 -15.50 7.08 32.82
N SER A 81 -14.28 7.46 33.18
CA SER A 81 -13.91 7.83 34.55
C SER A 81 -13.87 9.36 34.76
N SER A 82 -13.57 10.12 33.71
CA SER A 82 -13.49 11.58 33.74
C SER A 82 -13.70 12.12 32.34
N ALA A 83 -14.33 13.29 32.22
CA ALA A 83 -14.44 14.02 30.96
C ALA A 83 -14.38 15.53 31.23
N TRP A 84 -13.88 16.30 30.25
CA TRP A 84 -13.76 17.76 30.32
C TRP A 84 -14.42 18.43 29.11
N ASN A 85 -14.88 19.65 29.28
CA ASN A 85 -15.59 20.43 28.26
C ASN A 85 -16.97 19.86 27.87
N VAL A 86 -17.54 18.96 28.69
CA VAL A 86 -18.83 18.31 28.43
C VAL A 86 -19.61 18.08 29.74
N SER A 87 -20.91 18.20 29.68
CA SER A 87 -21.82 17.69 30.70
C SER A 87 -22.24 16.27 30.28
N TRP A 88 -21.85 15.21 31.04
CA TRP A 88 -21.98 13.85 30.57
C TRP A 88 -22.63 12.91 31.59
N SER A 89 -23.13 11.80 31.06
CA SER A 89 -23.59 10.66 31.84
C SER A 89 -23.37 9.36 31.06
N GLN A 90 -23.12 8.26 31.78
CA GLN A 90 -23.06 6.91 31.19
C GLN A 90 -23.94 5.96 31.97
N SER A 91 -24.70 5.10 31.25
CA SER A 91 -25.51 4.04 31.83
C SER A 91 -25.25 2.74 31.03
N GLY A 92 -24.53 1.79 31.64
CA GLY A 92 -24.03 0.63 30.91
C GLY A 92 -23.08 1.04 29.78
N THR A 93 -23.38 0.65 28.55
CA THR A 93 -22.61 1.05 27.37
C THR A 93 -23.04 2.42 26.83
N ALA A 94 -24.25 2.91 27.16
CA ALA A 94 -24.80 4.14 26.61
C ALA A 94 -24.15 5.37 27.25
N PHE A 95 -23.48 6.18 26.42
CA PHE A 95 -22.91 7.49 26.77
C PHE A 95 -23.77 8.62 26.22
N THR A 96 -23.91 9.68 26.99
CA THR A 96 -24.55 10.94 26.56
C THR A 96 -23.68 12.11 27.01
N GLY A 97 -23.26 12.94 26.05
CA GLY A 97 -22.55 14.20 26.28
C GLY A 97 -23.35 15.39 25.76
N LYS A 98 -23.27 16.54 26.46
CA LYS A 98 -23.91 17.80 26.06
C LYS A 98 -22.93 18.95 26.16
N ASP A 99 -23.15 19.93 25.34
CA ASP A 99 -22.39 21.18 25.39
C ASP A 99 -22.39 21.83 26.78
N VAL A 100 -21.38 22.65 27.02
CA VAL A 100 -21.25 23.46 28.26
C VAL A 100 -21.38 24.97 27.99
N GLY A 101 -22.11 25.33 26.94
CA GLY A 101 -22.45 26.69 26.54
C GLY A 101 -21.40 27.33 25.63
N TRP A 102 -20.16 27.46 26.06
CA TRP A 102 -19.11 28.11 25.24
C TRP A 102 -18.70 27.30 23.99
N ASN A 103 -18.92 25.99 24.00
CA ASN A 103 -18.65 25.09 22.87
C ASN A 103 -19.92 24.66 22.13
N ALA A 104 -21.06 25.30 22.40
CA ALA A 104 -22.37 24.92 21.87
C ALA A 104 -22.54 25.18 20.36
N SER A 105 -21.82 26.18 19.81
CA SER A 105 -22.03 26.62 18.43
C SER A 105 -20.93 26.08 17.50
N ILE A 106 -21.35 25.44 16.42
CA ILE A 106 -20.47 24.93 15.32
C ILE A 106 -21.08 25.47 14.02
N GLY A 107 -20.29 26.18 13.21
CA GLY A 107 -20.77 26.74 11.94
C GLY A 107 -20.92 25.65 10.88
N SER A 108 -21.70 25.91 9.82
CA SER A 108 -21.84 25.03 8.67
C SER A 108 -20.47 24.77 8.03
N GLY A 109 -20.14 23.51 7.76
CA GLY A 109 -18.85 23.07 7.22
C GLY A 109 -17.66 23.21 8.17
N GLN A 110 -17.91 23.48 9.48
CA GLN A 110 -16.82 23.64 10.46
C GLN A 110 -16.71 22.42 11.37
N SER A 111 -15.47 22.00 11.61
CA SER A 111 -15.09 21.01 12.61
C SER A 111 -14.71 21.68 13.93
N ARG A 112 -15.11 21.09 15.06
CA ARG A 112 -14.76 21.56 16.39
C ARG A 112 -14.51 20.39 17.33
N GLU A 113 -13.31 20.32 17.93
CA GLU A 113 -13.08 19.45 19.08
C GLU A 113 -13.95 19.94 20.24
N VAL A 114 -14.92 19.13 20.63
CA VAL A 114 -15.96 19.53 21.58
C VAL A 114 -15.65 19.12 23.01
N PHE A 115 -15.01 17.96 23.22
CA PHE A 115 -14.56 17.51 24.53
C PHE A 115 -13.55 16.36 24.44
N GLY A 116 -12.91 16.06 25.58
CA GLY A 116 -12.11 14.86 25.74
C GLY A 116 -12.50 14.11 27.01
N PHE A 117 -12.09 12.84 27.12
CA PHE A 117 -12.38 12.02 28.28
C PHE A 117 -11.31 10.94 28.54
N ILE A 118 -11.31 10.41 29.76
CA ILE A 118 -10.54 9.24 30.16
C ILE A 118 -11.48 8.08 30.35
N GLY A 119 -11.19 6.96 29.66
CA GLY A 119 -11.92 5.71 29.76
C GLY A 119 -11.08 4.55 30.26
N SER A 120 -11.74 3.45 30.59
CA SER A 120 -11.12 2.15 30.86
C SER A 120 -11.91 1.06 30.14
N GLY A 121 -11.23 0.00 29.70
CA GLY A 121 -11.78 -1.06 28.86
C GLY A 121 -11.31 -0.91 27.40
N SER A 122 -12.16 -1.25 26.43
CA SER A 122 -11.83 -1.11 25.00
C SER A 122 -11.75 0.36 24.60
N SER A 123 -10.68 0.74 23.89
CA SER A 123 -10.51 2.06 23.27
C SER A 123 -11.15 2.15 21.87
N THR A 124 -11.65 1.03 21.33
CA THR A 124 -12.30 0.97 20.02
C THR A 124 -13.40 2.03 19.89
N ALA A 125 -13.41 2.74 18.80
CA ALA A 125 -14.42 3.75 18.50
C ALA A 125 -15.83 3.13 18.47
N PRO A 126 -16.86 3.85 18.99
CA PRO A 126 -18.25 3.41 18.84
C PRO A 126 -18.69 3.35 17.38
N GLY A 127 -19.44 2.32 17.00
CA GLY A 127 -19.88 2.11 15.61
C GLY A 127 -20.91 3.11 15.08
N GLN A 128 -21.56 3.91 15.97
CA GLN A 128 -22.56 4.89 15.57
C GLN A 128 -22.63 6.04 16.58
N PHE A 129 -22.75 7.26 16.06
CA PHE A 129 -22.95 8.48 16.84
C PHE A 129 -24.25 9.17 16.43
N THR A 130 -24.89 9.86 17.37
CA THR A 130 -26.00 10.76 17.06
C THR A 130 -25.77 12.12 17.69
N VAL A 131 -25.97 13.19 16.92
CA VAL A 131 -25.97 14.58 17.41
C VAL A 131 -27.36 15.14 17.30
N ASN A 132 -27.95 15.56 18.41
CA ASN A 132 -29.33 16.10 18.51
C ASN A 132 -30.41 15.13 18.01
N GLY A 133 -30.10 13.83 17.92
CA GLY A 133 -30.99 12.78 17.44
C GLY A 133 -30.75 12.37 15.99
N ASP A 134 -30.00 13.16 15.24
CA ASP A 134 -29.62 12.82 13.86
C ASP A 134 -28.39 11.91 13.87
N VAL A 135 -28.36 10.92 13.01
CA VAL A 135 -27.24 9.98 12.87
C VAL A 135 -26.09 10.70 12.18
N CYS A 136 -24.91 10.68 12.81
CA CYS A 136 -23.66 11.15 12.24
C CYS A 136 -22.79 9.94 11.94
N ASN A 137 -22.10 9.92 10.81
CA ASN A 137 -21.33 8.77 10.32
C ASN A 137 -22.24 7.56 10.08
N GLY A 138 -22.69 7.33 8.87
CA GLY A 138 -23.70 6.35 8.46
C GLY A 138 -23.59 4.93 9.06
N PRO A 139 -24.60 4.09 8.92
CA PRO A 139 -24.80 2.91 9.79
C PRO A 139 -23.85 1.78 9.47
N VAL A 140 -23.32 1.16 10.53
CA VAL A 140 -22.88 -0.23 10.51
C VAL A 140 -23.89 -1.03 11.30
N ASP A 141 -24.76 -1.79 10.62
CA ASP A 141 -25.70 -2.69 11.27
C ASP A 141 -24.98 -3.91 11.83
N PRO A 142 -25.22 -4.30 13.11
CA PRO A 142 -24.84 -5.62 13.58
C PRO A 142 -25.90 -6.66 13.15
N PRO A 143 -25.52 -7.92 12.90
CA PRO A 143 -26.40 -8.93 12.35
C PRO A 143 -27.48 -9.36 13.35
N THR A 144 -28.74 -9.17 12.99
CA THR A 144 -29.87 -9.86 13.61
C THR A 144 -30.26 -11.03 12.74
N SER A 145 -30.27 -12.22 13.36
CA SER A 145 -30.73 -13.47 12.78
C SER A 145 -32.24 -13.46 12.49
N ASP A 146 -32.59 -14.19 11.42
CA ASP A 146 -33.87 -14.80 11.05
C ASP A 146 -34.89 -13.95 10.28
N ASP A 147 -35.04 -14.13 9.02
CA ASP A 147 -35.91 -15.05 8.25
C ASP A 147 -35.81 -14.80 6.73
N PRO A 148 -35.81 -15.86 5.88
CA PRO A 148 -35.55 -15.75 4.45
C PRO A 148 -36.84 -15.55 3.67
N THR A 149 -36.95 -14.52 2.83
CA THR A 149 -37.61 -14.60 1.53
C THR A 149 -37.52 -13.31 0.74
N SER A 150 -37.12 -13.51 -0.47
CA SER A 150 -37.37 -12.87 -1.75
C SER A 150 -36.25 -12.07 -2.37
N ASP A 151 -35.67 -12.74 -3.38
CA ASP A 151 -34.84 -12.19 -4.44
C ASP A 151 -35.53 -11.05 -5.17
N ASP A 152 -34.82 -9.95 -5.38
CA ASP A 152 -34.93 -9.14 -6.59
C ASP A 152 -33.53 -8.51 -6.90
N PRO A 153 -32.84 -8.98 -7.95
CA PRO A 153 -31.59 -8.40 -8.37
C PRO A 153 -31.87 -7.41 -9.50
N THR A 154 -31.80 -6.10 -9.24
CA THR A 154 -31.40 -5.10 -10.25
C THR A 154 -31.42 -3.69 -9.69
N SER A 155 -30.26 -3.17 -9.31
CA SER A 155 -29.84 -1.79 -9.58
C SER A 155 -28.31 -1.78 -9.50
N PRO A 156 -27.60 -1.31 -10.54
CA PRO A 156 -26.17 -1.06 -10.44
C PRO A 156 -25.96 0.07 -9.43
N GLY A 157 -25.17 -0.21 -8.40
CA GLY A 157 -24.70 0.82 -7.47
C GLY A 157 -23.95 1.91 -8.25
N GLU A 158 -24.09 3.14 -7.83
CA GLU A 158 -23.15 4.20 -8.17
C GLU A 158 -21.74 3.69 -7.86
N PRO A 159 -20.69 4.08 -8.61
CA PRO A 159 -19.29 3.71 -8.28
C PRO A 159 -19.03 4.13 -6.82
N GLY A 160 -18.77 3.17 -5.94
CA GLY A 160 -18.61 3.43 -4.51
C GLY A 160 -17.34 4.26 -4.25
N ASP A 161 -17.38 5.13 -3.26
CA ASP A 161 -16.19 5.77 -2.73
C ASP A 161 -15.16 4.71 -2.34
N LYS A 162 -13.87 4.94 -2.65
CA LYS A 162 -12.78 4.04 -2.28
C LYS A 162 -12.77 3.87 -0.75
N VAL A 163 -12.55 2.63 -0.27
CA VAL A 163 -12.47 2.37 1.17
C VAL A 163 -11.10 2.77 1.71
N ASP A 164 -11.02 3.13 2.99
CA ASP A 164 -9.80 3.57 3.66
C ASP A 164 -8.68 2.50 3.61
N ASN A 165 -9.00 1.24 3.86
CA ASN A 165 -8.05 0.14 3.71
C ASN A 165 -8.67 -0.99 2.88
N PRO A 166 -8.18 -1.23 1.64
CA PRO A 166 -8.74 -2.26 0.75
C PRO A 166 -8.58 -3.68 1.29
N TYR A 167 -7.61 -3.93 2.15
CA TYR A 167 -7.33 -5.26 2.72
C TYR A 167 -8.19 -5.60 3.94
N ALA A 168 -8.84 -4.62 4.57
CA ALA A 168 -9.59 -4.84 5.80
C ALA A 168 -10.74 -5.85 5.62
N GLY A 169 -10.59 -7.05 6.20
CA GLY A 169 -11.56 -8.14 6.10
C GLY A 169 -11.69 -8.78 4.73
N ALA A 170 -10.80 -8.46 3.78
CA ALA A 170 -10.84 -8.93 2.41
C ALA A 170 -10.23 -10.33 2.24
N GLN A 171 -10.81 -11.11 1.33
CA GLN A 171 -10.16 -12.27 0.76
C GLN A 171 -9.26 -11.81 -0.39
N VAL A 172 -7.95 -12.00 -0.25
CA VAL A 172 -6.97 -11.60 -1.27
C VAL A 172 -6.75 -12.76 -2.26
N TYR A 173 -6.68 -12.44 -3.54
CA TYR A 173 -6.41 -13.37 -4.64
C TYR A 173 -5.11 -14.15 -4.43
N VAL A 174 -5.14 -15.45 -4.67
CA VAL A 174 -3.97 -16.34 -4.65
C VAL A 174 -3.59 -16.70 -6.09
N ASN A 175 -2.40 -16.31 -6.52
CA ASN A 175 -1.89 -16.62 -7.86
C ASN A 175 -1.73 -18.14 -8.03
N PRO A 176 -2.51 -18.81 -8.91
CA PRO A 176 -2.50 -20.27 -9.03
C PRO A 176 -1.18 -20.82 -9.57
N ILE A 177 -0.43 -20.04 -10.36
CA ILE A 177 0.88 -20.45 -10.87
C ILE A 177 1.89 -20.51 -9.73
N TRP A 178 1.98 -19.46 -8.92
CA TRP A 178 2.85 -19.43 -7.75
C TRP A 178 2.44 -20.48 -6.72
N SER A 179 1.15 -20.59 -6.43
CA SER A 179 0.59 -21.60 -5.52
C SER A 179 0.98 -23.02 -5.91
N ALA A 180 0.88 -23.35 -7.21
CA ALA A 180 1.26 -24.66 -7.72
C ALA A 180 2.76 -24.92 -7.60
N ASN A 181 3.62 -23.92 -7.86
CA ASN A 181 5.06 -24.02 -7.67
C ASN A 181 5.41 -24.24 -6.19
N ALA A 182 4.82 -23.44 -5.29
CA ALA A 182 5.02 -23.58 -3.85
C ALA A 182 4.58 -24.96 -3.35
N ALA A 183 3.39 -25.42 -3.71
CA ALA A 183 2.86 -26.73 -3.31
C ALA A 183 3.67 -27.92 -3.87
N ALA A 184 4.42 -27.75 -4.95
CA ALA A 184 5.29 -28.78 -5.50
C ALA A 184 6.58 -28.96 -4.67
N GLU A 185 6.95 -27.98 -3.85
CA GLU A 185 8.16 -28.04 -3.04
C GLU A 185 7.91 -28.66 -1.66
N PRO A 186 8.89 -29.36 -1.08
CA PRO A 186 8.76 -29.94 0.25
C PRO A 186 8.47 -28.89 1.33
N GLY A 187 7.32 -28.97 1.97
CA GLY A 187 6.87 -28.03 3.01
C GLY A 187 6.16 -26.79 2.48
N GLY A 188 6.11 -26.59 1.17
CA GLY A 188 5.48 -25.43 0.55
C GLY A 188 3.95 -25.40 0.68
N ASP A 189 3.30 -26.56 0.89
CA ASP A 189 1.87 -26.64 1.19
C ASP A 189 1.43 -25.73 2.37
N ALA A 190 2.37 -25.41 3.28
CA ALA A 190 2.09 -24.57 4.43
C ALA A 190 1.79 -23.11 4.08
N ILE A 191 2.20 -22.67 2.88
CA ILE A 191 2.05 -21.27 2.43
C ILE A 191 1.49 -21.14 1.02
N ALA A 192 1.17 -22.23 0.35
CA ALA A 192 0.70 -22.21 -1.04
C ALA A 192 -0.64 -21.48 -1.23
N ASP A 193 -1.36 -21.21 -0.16
CA ASP A 193 -2.59 -20.42 -0.09
C ASP A 193 -2.36 -18.91 0.21
N GLN A 194 -1.11 -18.48 0.35
CA GLN A 194 -0.83 -17.07 0.62
C GLN A 194 -0.90 -16.24 -0.67
N PRO A 195 -1.45 -15.00 -0.59
CA PRO A 195 -1.50 -14.10 -1.72
C PRO A 195 -0.13 -13.51 -2.06
N THR A 196 0.19 -13.43 -3.35
CA THR A 196 1.41 -12.79 -3.87
C THR A 196 1.07 -11.79 -4.97
N GLY A 197 1.98 -10.85 -5.28
CA GLY A 197 1.80 -9.89 -6.36
C GLY A 197 1.79 -10.55 -7.74
N VAL A 198 0.97 -10.02 -8.65
CA VAL A 198 0.98 -10.33 -10.08
C VAL A 198 1.83 -9.28 -10.78
N TRP A 199 2.97 -9.68 -11.32
CA TRP A 199 3.94 -8.76 -11.91
C TRP A 199 3.71 -8.56 -13.41
N LEU A 200 3.46 -7.31 -13.80
CA LEU A 200 3.41 -6.90 -15.20
C LEU A 200 4.76 -6.25 -15.56
N ASP A 201 5.80 -7.06 -15.72
CA ASP A 201 7.18 -6.60 -15.91
C ASP A 201 7.54 -6.28 -17.38
N ARG A 202 6.57 -6.42 -18.28
CA ARG A 202 6.68 -6.15 -19.72
C ARG A 202 5.31 -6.09 -20.39
N THR A 203 5.24 -5.50 -21.56
CA THR A 203 3.99 -5.39 -22.34
C THR A 203 3.32 -6.76 -22.60
N SER A 204 4.12 -7.80 -22.87
CA SER A 204 3.55 -9.13 -23.10
C SER A 204 2.93 -9.78 -21.86
N ALA A 205 3.27 -9.34 -20.64
CA ALA A 205 2.67 -9.84 -19.41
C ALA A 205 1.19 -9.40 -19.28
N ILE A 206 0.79 -8.33 -19.93
CA ILE A 206 -0.62 -7.88 -19.98
C ILE A 206 -1.51 -8.94 -20.64
N TYR A 207 -0.99 -9.58 -21.69
CA TYR A 207 -1.79 -10.48 -22.54
C TYR A 207 -1.56 -11.96 -22.24
N GLY A 208 -0.48 -12.30 -21.52
CA GLY A 208 -0.10 -13.70 -21.31
C GLY A 208 0.22 -14.46 -22.60
N ASN A 209 0.23 -15.78 -22.53
CA ASN A 209 0.35 -16.62 -23.70
C ASN A 209 -0.26 -18.02 -23.47
N ASP A 210 -0.87 -18.58 -24.52
CA ASP A 210 -1.55 -19.89 -24.52
C ASP A 210 -0.60 -21.09 -24.73
N SER A 211 0.70 -20.93 -24.52
CA SER A 211 1.64 -22.03 -24.74
C SER A 211 1.40 -23.17 -23.74
N PRO A 212 1.18 -24.42 -24.20
CA PRO A 212 0.92 -25.55 -23.30
C PRO A 212 2.14 -25.97 -22.45
N THR A 213 3.31 -25.39 -22.69
CA THR A 213 4.56 -25.72 -22.00
C THR A 213 5.22 -24.54 -21.30
N THR A 214 4.89 -23.31 -21.71
CA THR A 214 5.44 -22.07 -21.17
C THR A 214 4.35 -21.00 -21.08
N GLY A 215 3.09 -21.42 -20.98
CA GLY A 215 1.95 -20.52 -20.86
C GLY A 215 2.05 -19.65 -19.60
N SER A 216 1.71 -18.41 -19.75
CA SER A 216 1.55 -17.44 -18.64
C SER A 216 0.18 -16.81 -18.74
N MET A 217 -0.48 -16.64 -17.60
CA MET A 217 -1.71 -15.88 -17.49
C MET A 217 -1.42 -14.42 -17.81
N GLY A 218 -2.34 -13.78 -18.55
CA GLY A 218 -2.35 -12.33 -18.72
C GLY A 218 -3.10 -11.63 -17.59
N LEU A 219 -3.14 -10.31 -17.63
CA LEU A 219 -3.85 -9.52 -16.62
C LEU A 219 -5.33 -9.91 -16.57
N GLU A 220 -6.00 -10.01 -17.72
CA GLU A 220 -7.42 -10.40 -17.78
C GLU A 220 -7.65 -11.79 -17.18
N ASP A 221 -6.76 -12.77 -17.46
CA ASP A 221 -6.86 -14.11 -16.90
C ASP A 221 -6.74 -14.10 -15.37
N HIS A 222 -5.81 -13.29 -14.80
CA HIS A 222 -5.65 -13.15 -13.35
C HIS A 222 -6.87 -12.48 -12.69
N LEU A 223 -7.45 -11.47 -13.33
CA LEU A 223 -8.64 -10.79 -12.82
C LEU A 223 -9.88 -11.71 -12.88
N ASP A 224 -10.06 -12.48 -13.97
CA ASP A 224 -11.13 -13.45 -14.10
C ASP A 224 -10.99 -14.58 -13.07
N GLU A 225 -9.77 -15.10 -12.87
CA GLU A 225 -9.49 -16.10 -11.83
C GLU A 225 -9.73 -15.54 -10.41
N ALA A 226 -9.44 -14.26 -10.16
CA ALA A 226 -9.76 -13.62 -8.89
C ALA A 226 -11.26 -13.62 -8.60
N LEU A 227 -12.09 -13.32 -9.62
CA LEU A 227 -13.54 -13.44 -9.51
C LEU A 227 -14.00 -14.89 -9.29
N GLU A 228 -13.37 -15.88 -9.96
CA GLU A 228 -13.68 -17.30 -9.77
C GLU A 228 -13.32 -17.80 -8.35
N GLN A 229 -12.25 -17.28 -7.75
CA GLN A 229 -11.89 -17.53 -6.36
C GLN A 229 -12.81 -16.82 -5.36
N GLY A 230 -13.61 -15.85 -5.80
CA GLY A 230 -14.40 -14.98 -4.92
C GLY A 230 -13.52 -14.02 -4.12
N ALA A 231 -12.39 -13.59 -4.68
CA ALA A 231 -11.50 -12.65 -4.05
C ALA A 231 -12.10 -11.24 -4.02
N ASP A 232 -11.89 -10.53 -2.93
CA ASP A 232 -12.25 -9.11 -2.79
C ASP A 232 -11.13 -8.18 -3.27
N VAL A 233 -9.87 -8.66 -3.23
CA VAL A 233 -8.67 -7.89 -3.56
C VAL A 233 -7.73 -8.71 -4.42
N ILE A 234 -7.12 -8.08 -5.43
CA ILE A 234 -5.95 -8.57 -6.16
C ILE A 234 -4.81 -7.55 -6.11
N GLN A 235 -3.57 -8.02 -6.02
CA GLN A 235 -2.35 -7.20 -6.00
C GLN A 235 -1.66 -7.27 -7.36
N VAL A 236 -1.52 -6.14 -8.04
CA VAL A 236 -0.89 -6.04 -9.36
C VAL A 236 0.32 -5.10 -9.29
N VAL A 237 1.44 -5.52 -9.84
CA VAL A 237 2.66 -4.72 -9.89
C VAL A 237 2.82 -4.15 -11.28
N ILE A 238 2.77 -2.83 -11.38
CA ILE A 238 3.04 -2.05 -12.59
C ILE A 238 4.54 -1.79 -12.63
N TYR A 239 5.25 -2.38 -13.61
CA TYR A 239 6.70 -2.39 -13.57
C TYR A 239 7.32 -2.47 -14.98
N ASN A 240 7.20 -1.39 -15.75
CA ASN A 240 7.78 -1.33 -17.11
C ASN A 240 8.23 0.07 -17.54
N LEU A 241 8.64 0.94 -16.59
CA LEU A 241 9.15 2.27 -16.92
C LEU A 241 10.26 2.24 -17.97
N PRO A 242 10.32 3.21 -18.88
CA PRO A 242 11.47 3.40 -19.76
C PRO A 242 12.77 3.53 -18.97
N GLY A 243 13.79 2.77 -19.36
CA GLY A 243 15.07 2.75 -18.63
C GLY A 243 14.95 2.32 -17.18
N ARG A 244 13.99 1.44 -16.86
CA ARG A 244 13.74 0.85 -15.53
C ARG A 244 15.03 0.37 -14.87
N ASP A 245 15.11 0.50 -13.54
CA ASP A 245 16.27 0.11 -12.74
C ASP A 245 17.58 0.72 -13.23
N CYS A 246 17.61 2.02 -13.37
CA CYS A 246 18.75 2.73 -13.89
C CYS A 246 20.07 2.52 -13.12
N ALA A 247 20.01 1.99 -11.88
CA ALA A 247 21.17 1.67 -11.04
C ALA A 247 21.43 0.16 -10.90
N ALA A 248 20.53 -0.72 -11.41
CA ALA A 248 20.64 -2.18 -11.36
C ALA A 248 20.41 -2.78 -12.76
N LEU A 249 21.18 -3.80 -13.13
CA LEU A 249 21.14 -4.38 -14.49
C LEU A 249 20.36 -5.69 -14.58
N ALA A 250 20.18 -6.41 -13.46
CA ALA A 250 19.51 -7.72 -13.44
C ALA A 250 18.02 -7.65 -13.77
N SER A 251 17.39 -6.52 -13.47
CA SER A 251 15.95 -6.26 -13.62
C SER A 251 15.63 -5.21 -14.67
N ASN A 252 16.56 -4.93 -15.59
CA ASN A 252 16.29 -3.99 -16.69
C ASN A 252 15.01 -4.36 -17.45
N GLY A 253 14.25 -3.31 -17.82
CA GLY A 253 13.03 -3.42 -18.62
C GLY A 253 13.31 -3.56 -20.11
N GLU A 254 12.24 -3.78 -20.87
CA GLU A 254 12.27 -3.85 -22.33
C GLU A 254 12.30 -2.47 -23.01
N LEU A 255 11.82 -1.41 -22.33
CA LEU A 255 11.70 -0.07 -22.88
C LEU A 255 13.00 0.72 -22.71
N ALA A 256 13.48 1.30 -23.79
CA ALA A 256 14.63 2.20 -23.76
C ALA A 256 14.28 3.52 -23.03
N ALA A 257 15.30 4.26 -22.60
CA ALA A 257 15.14 5.46 -21.77
C ALA A 257 14.27 6.58 -22.38
N ASP A 258 14.06 6.60 -23.69
CA ASP A 258 13.28 7.59 -24.45
C ASP A 258 11.92 7.07 -24.94
N GLU A 259 11.54 5.82 -24.61
CA GLU A 259 10.31 5.19 -25.07
C GLU A 259 9.13 5.44 -24.10
N ILE A 260 8.91 6.70 -23.71
CA ILE A 260 7.81 7.08 -22.80
C ILE A 260 6.43 6.98 -23.47
N ASP A 261 6.35 7.23 -24.77
CA ASP A 261 5.08 7.12 -25.52
C ASP A 261 4.63 5.65 -25.60
N GLU A 262 5.55 4.69 -25.76
CA GLU A 262 5.29 3.25 -25.72
C GLU A 262 4.81 2.81 -24.32
N TYR A 263 5.43 3.33 -23.25
CA TYR A 263 4.99 3.08 -21.89
C TYR A 263 3.54 3.53 -21.67
N LYS A 264 3.18 4.72 -22.10
CA LYS A 264 1.83 5.25 -21.95
C LYS A 264 0.82 4.49 -22.81
N ASN A 265 1.07 4.43 -24.13
CA ASN A 265 0.07 3.95 -25.09
C ASN A 265 -0.01 2.41 -25.20
N ASP A 266 1.14 1.71 -25.08
CA ASP A 266 1.22 0.27 -25.33
C ASP A 266 1.26 -0.56 -24.03
N TYR A 267 1.48 0.11 -22.88
CA TYR A 267 1.52 -0.57 -21.58
C TYR A 267 0.44 -0.06 -20.61
N ILE A 268 0.41 1.23 -20.23
CA ILE A 268 -0.55 1.74 -19.24
C ILE A 268 -1.98 1.75 -19.79
N ASP A 269 -2.23 2.32 -20.98
CA ASP A 269 -3.58 2.43 -21.52
C ASP A 269 -4.28 1.08 -21.65
N PRO A 270 -3.64 -0.01 -22.17
CA PRO A 270 -4.24 -1.34 -22.18
C PRO A 270 -4.55 -1.91 -20.80
N ILE A 271 -3.71 -1.64 -19.78
CA ILE A 271 -3.95 -2.06 -18.40
C ILE A 271 -5.20 -1.37 -17.85
N VAL A 272 -5.31 -0.05 -18.05
CA VAL A 272 -6.48 0.75 -17.64
C VAL A 272 -7.76 0.24 -18.32
N ASP A 273 -7.69 -0.02 -19.65
CA ASP A 273 -8.83 -0.56 -20.39
C ASP A 273 -9.29 -1.94 -19.87
N ILE A 274 -8.37 -2.80 -19.46
CA ILE A 274 -8.68 -4.11 -18.88
C ILE A 274 -9.28 -3.96 -17.49
N MET A 275 -8.62 -3.22 -16.58
CA MET A 275 -9.06 -3.03 -15.20
C MET A 275 -10.39 -2.28 -15.11
N GLY A 276 -10.66 -1.37 -16.06
CA GLY A 276 -11.90 -0.60 -16.17
C GLY A 276 -13.11 -1.37 -16.67
N GLN A 277 -12.98 -2.65 -17.03
CA GLN A 277 -14.14 -3.44 -17.49
C GLN A 277 -15.16 -3.60 -16.36
N SER A 278 -16.44 -3.42 -16.68
CA SER A 278 -17.53 -3.45 -15.70
C SER A 278 -17.64 -4.76 -14.90
N LYS A 279 -17.14 -5.88 -15.43
CA LYS A 279 -17.10 -7.15 -14.72
C LYS A 279 -16.18 -7.15 -13.48
N TYR A 280 -15.24 -6.18 -13.39
CA TYR A 280 -14.31 -6.04 -12.28
C TYR A 280 -14.69 -4.90 -11.31
N ALA A 281 -15.84 -4.26 -11.49
CA ALA A 281 -16.22 -3.08 -10.71
C ALA A 281 -16.25 -3.32 -9.18
N ASP A 282 -16.55 -4.56 -8.75
CA ASP A 282 -16.59 -4.94 -7.32
C ASP A 282 -15.27 -5.53 -6.81
N LEU A 283 -14.28 -5.78 -7.70
CA LEU A 283 -12.96 -6.28 -7.33
C LEU A 283 -12.02 -5.10 -7.05
N LYS A 284 -11.49 -5.01 -5.84
CA LYS A 284 -10.48 -4.02 -5.49
C LYS A 284 -9.13 -4.42 -6.10
N ILE A 285 -8.59 -3.58 -6.96
CA ILE A 285 -7.31 -3.80 -7.63
C ILE A 285 -6.26 -2.91 -6.98
N VAL A 286 -5.41 -3.49 -6.17
CA VAL A 286 -4.29 -2.79 -5.55
C VAL A 286 -3.12 -2.79 -6.51
N ASN A 287 -2.73 -1.61 -6.98
CA ASN A 287 -1.59 -1.40 -7.86
C ASN A 287 -0.37 -0.97 -7.05
N VAL A 288 0.73 -1.70 -7.20
CA VAL A 288 2.07 -1.26 -6.76
C VAL A 288 2.74 -0.62 -7.95
N ILE A 289 2.99 0.71 -7.86
CA ILE A 289 3.42 1.51 -9.00
C ILE A 289 4.94 1.68 -9.00
N GLU A 290 5.57 1.12 -10.01
CA GLU A 290 6.94 1.34 -10.50
C GLU A 290 8.03 1.30 -9.43
N ILE A 291 8.34 0.08 -9.03
CA ILE A 291 9.36 -0.27 -8.03
C ILE A 291 10.74 0.24 -8.47
N ASP A 292 11.60 0.59 -7.50
CA ASP A 292 13.00 0.95 -7.69
C ASP A 292 13.25 2.13 -8.67
N SER A 293 12.34 3.08 -8.74
CA SER A 293 12.35 4.18 -9.69
C SER A 293 12.78 5.52 -9.08
N LEU A 294 11.87 6.22 -8.43
CA LEU A 294 12.09 7.58 -7.90
C LEU A 294 13.23 7.68 -6.88
N PRO A 295 13.42 6.74 -5.94
CA PRO A 295 14.56 6.79 -5.03
C PRO A 295 15.93 6.86 -5.74
N ASN A 296 16.04 6.25 -6.92
CA ASN A 296 17.25 6.35 -7.75
C ASN A 296 17.56 7.78 -8.19
N LEU A 297 16.52 8.60 -8.45
CA LEU A 297 16.71 10.01 -8.86
C LEU A 297 17.21 10.91 -7.72
N VAL A 298 17.12 10.43 -6.46
CA VAL A 298 17.69 11.08 -5.29
C VAL A 298 19.09 10.54 -4.99
N THR A 299 19.28 9.23 -5.02
CA THR A 299 20.47 8.57 -4.46
C THR A 299 21.54 8.22 -5.48
N ASN A 300 21.17 8.01 -6.77
CA ASN A 300 22.07 7.47 -7.78
C ASN A 300 22.32 8.39 -8.97
N VAL A 301 22.19 9.70 -8.75
CA VAL A 301 22.43 10.77 -9.75
C VAL A 301 23.57 11.69 -9.37
N SER A 302 24.22 12.27 -10.37
CA SER A 302 25.30 13.24 -10.16
C SER A 302 24.85 14.44 -9.31
N PRO A 303 25.67 14.95 -8.40
CA PRO A 303 27.11 14.68 -8.19
C PRO A 303 27.42 13.58 -7.16
N ARG A 304 26.47 12.72 -6.80
CA ARG A 304 26.70 11.65 -5.80
C ARG A 304 27.74 10.65 -6.31
N ALA A 305 28.52 10.08 -5.37
CA ALA A 305 29.51 9.06 -5.71
C ALA A 305 28.87 7.73 -6.19
N THR A 306 27.58 7.54 -5.90
CA THR A 306 26.78 6.39 -6.29
C THR A 306 26.11 6.55 -7.66
N ALA A 307 26.27 7.72 -8.31
CA ALA A 307 25.64 8.06 -9.59
C ALA A 307 25.97 7.07 -10.71
N THR A 308 24.99 6.86 -11.59
CA THR A 308 25.14 6.12 -12.84
C THR A 308 24.76 7.00 -14.02
N ASP A 309 25.36 6.74 -15.19
CA ASP A 309 25.02 7.47 -16.42
C ASP A 309 23.54 7.24 -16.81
N ASN A 310 23.00 6.06 -16.53
CA ASN A 310 21.61 5.73 -16.79
C ASN A 310 20.66 6.54 -15.90
N CYS A 311 20.91 6.64 -14.60
CA CYS A 311 20.09 7.44 -13.69
C CYS A 311 20.20 8.95 -13.99
N ASP A 312 21.37 9.43 -14.37
CA ASP A 312 21.54 10.81 -14.85
C ASP A 312 20.70 11.05 -16.12
N THR A 313 20.63 10.07 -17.03
CA THR A 313 19.78 10.12 -18.23
C THR A 313 18.31 10.19 -17.85
N MET A 314 17.84 9.32 -16.93
CA MET A 314 16.43 9.29 -16.49
C MET A 314 16.05 10.58 -15.76
N LYS A 315 16.96 11.15 -14.97
CA LYS A 315 16.73 12.46 -14.35
C LYS A 315 16.66 13.59 -15.38
N ALA A 316 17.50 13.54 -16.40
CA ALA A 316 17.57 14.59 -17.41
C ALA A 316 16.38 14.59 -18.38
N ASN A 317 15.83 13.41 -18.73
CA ASN A 317 14.66 13.30 -19.61
C ASN A 317 13.33 13.45 -18.87
N GLY A 318 13.29 13.21 -17.54
CA GLY A 318 12.11 13.33 -16.71
C GLY A 318 11.13 12.16 -16.83
N ASN A 319 11.45 11.09 -17.55
CA ASN A 319 10.51 10.03 -17.91
C ASN A 319 10.04 9.19 -16.72
N TYR A 320 10.79 9.15 -15.59
CA TYR A 320 10.28 8.50 -14.37
C TYR A 320 9.13 9.31 -13.75
N ILE A 321 9.27 10.63 -13.67
CA ILE A 321 8.20 11.51 -13.15
C ILE A 321 7.00 11.47 -14.09
N ASP A 322 7.23 11.61 -15.40
CA ASP A 322 6.19 11.60 -16.42
C ASP A 322 5.44 10.27 -16.49
N GLY A 323 6.14 9.14 -16.43
CA GLY A 323 5.52 7.81 -16.48
C GLY A 323 4.73 7.48 -15.21
N ILE A 324 5.31 7.71 -14.02
CA ILE A 324 4.64 7.40 -12.75
C ILE A 324 3.41 8.29 -12.54
N SER A 325 3.51 9.59 -12.79
CA SER A 325 2.35 10.48 -12.65
C SER A 325 1.25 10.14 -13.66
N TYR A 326 1.61 9.76 -14.90
CA TYR A 326 0.65 9.28 -15.89
C TYR A 326 -0.07 8.00 -15.42
N ALA A 327 0.70 6.97 -15.06
CA ALA A 327 0.14 5.70 -14.61
C ALA A 327 -0.77 5.88 -13.38
N THR A 328 -0.34 6.70 -12.42
CA THR A 328 -1.10 6.97 -11.19
C THR A 328 -2.40 7.71 -11.49
N ALA A 329 -2.39 8.71 -12.39
CA ALA A 329 -3.59 9.45 -12.77
C ALA A 329 -4.59 8.57 -13.53
N GLU A 330 -4.14 7.83 -14.55
CA GLU A 330 -5.03 7.00 -15.37
C GLU A 330 -5.64 5.83 -14.58
N LEU A 331 -4.82 5.14 -13.76
CA LEU A 331 -5.32 4.09 -12.86
C LEU A 331 -6.16 4.69 -11.73
N GLY A 332 -5.78 5.86 -11.19
CA GLY A 332 -6.51 6.56 -10.12
C GLY A 332 -7.93 6.97 -10.50
N ALA A 333 -8.15 7.24 -11.81
CA ALA A 333 -9.47 7.55 -12.35
C ALA A 333 -10.47 6.37 -12.31
N LEU A 334 -10.00 5.14 -12.13
CA LEU A 334 -10.86 3.96 -11.99
C LEU A 334 -11.36 3.84 -10.54
N PRO A 335 -12.67 3.59 -10.33
CA PRO A 335 -13.26 3.57 -8.99
C PRO A 335 -12.84 2.35 -8.14
N ASN A 336 -12.36 1.29 -8.77
CA ASN A 336 -12.01 0.01 -8.15
C ASN A 336 -10.49 -0.20 -7.99
N THR A 337 -9.65 0.78 -8.28
CA THR A 337 -8.19 0.70 -8.16
C THR A 337 -7.68 1.46 -6.94
N TYR A 338 -6.62 0.97 -6.33
CA TYR A 338 -5.97 1.50 -5.13
C TYR A 338 -4.47 1.57 -5.40
N ASN A 339 -3.93 2.75 -5.67
CA ASN A 339 -2.55 2.93 -6.09
C ASN A 339 -1.63 3.17 -4.91
N TYR A 340 -0.62 2.31 -4.74
CA TYR A 340 0.47 2.44 -3.78
C TYR A 340 1.78 2.67 -4.55
N LEU A 341 2.39 3.83 -4.35
CA LEU A 341 3.67 4.16 -4.99
C LEU A 341 4.82 3.47 -4.25
N ASP A 342 5.79 2.96 -5.00
CA ASP A 342 6.99 2.42 -4.37
C ASP A 342 7.79 3.50 -3.63
N ALA A 343 8.18 3.20 -2.40
CA ALA A 343 8.89 4.09 -1.50
C ALA A 343 10.23 3.50 -0.99
N GLY A 344 10.80 2.57 -1.75
CA GLY A 344 12.08 1.95 -1.40
C GLY A 344 12.07 1.28 -0.03
N HIS A 345 13.08 1.50 0.79
CA HIS A 345 13.19 0.93 2.13
C HIS A 345 14.14 1.74 3.02
N HIS A 346 14.10 1.53 4.36
CA HIS A 346 14.92 2.28 5.30
C HIS A 346 16.42 2.21 4.97
N GLY A 347 16.89 1.07 4.51
CA GLY A 347 18.29 0.85 4.16
C GLY A 347 18.76 1.58 2.89
N TRP A 348 17.86 2.21 2.17
CA TRP A 348 18.13 2.98 0.94
C TRP A 348 17.92 4.48 1.13
N ILE A 349 16.80 4.90 1.72
CA ILE A 349 16.46 6.31 1.86
C ILE A 349 16.22 6.77 3.30
N GLY A 350 16.53 5.97 4.31
CA GLY A 350 16.27 6.27 5.73
C GLY A 350 17.24 7.27 6.38
N TRP A 351 18.06 7.98 5.61
CA TRP A 351 18.98 9.00 6.15
C TRP A 351 18.32 10.36 6.21
N THR A 352 18.20 10.93 7.42
CA THR A 352 17.80 12.32 7.65
C THR A 352 19.05 13.14 8.00
N ASN A 353 19.25 14.31 7.39
CA ASN A 353 20.44 15.13 7.63
C ASN A 353 20.16 16.63 7.39
N ASP A 354 20.80 17.50 8.20
CA ASP A 354 20.75 18.96 7.99
C ASP A 354 21.41 19.40 6.68
N ASP A 355 22.34 18.61 6.13
CA ASP A 355 22.93 18.84 4.81
C ASP A 355 22.11 18.11 3.74
N PRO A 356 21.42 18.82 2.85
CA PRO A 356 20.55 18.22 1.83
C PRO A 356 21.25 17.19 0.92
N GLN A 357 22.59 17.24 0.84
CA GLN A 357 23.32 16.25 0.06
C GLN A 357 23.24 14.83 0.68
N TYR A 358 22.99 14.73 1.99
CA TYR A 358 22.94 13.46 2.72
C TYR A 358 21.53 13.14 3.25
N ASP A 359 20.58 14.02 3.00
CA ASP A 359 19.19 13.89 3.40
C ASP A 359 18.39 13.16 2.31
N ASN A 360 18.45 11.85 2.32
CA ASN A 360 17.71 11.06 1.33
C ASN A 360 16.22 10.99 1.66
N PHE A 361 15.87 11.00 2.94
CA PHE A 361 14.52 10.83 3.42
C PHE A 361 13.61 11.97 2.97
N HIS A 362 13.92 13.21 3.37
CA HIS A 362 13.11 14.36 2.99
C HIS A 362 13.19 14.66 1.49
N ALA A 363 14.38 14.51 0.87
CA ALA A 363 14.52 14.68 -0.57
C ALA A 363 13.67 13.70 -1.39
N SER A 364 13.46 12.48 -0.89
CA SER A 364 12.57 11.51 -1.53
C SER A 364 11.11 11.92 -1.36
N ALA A 365 10.68 12.31 -0.16
CA ALA A 365 9.31 12.78 0.08
C ALA A 365 8.96 14.03 -0.75
N GLU A 366 9.87 15.00 -0.85
CA GLU A 366 9.74 16.16 -1.73
C GLU A 366 9.59 15.74 -3.21
N LEU A 367 10.32 14.70 -3.65
CA LEU A 367 10.23 14.20 -5.02
C LEU A 367 8.86 13.57 -5.30
N TRP A 368 8.32 12.73 -4.39
CA TRP A 368 6.96 12.20 -4.54
C TRP A 368 5.92 13.32 -4.52
N GLY A 369 6.02 14.29 -3.61
CA GLY A 369 5.14 15.46 -3.59
C GLY A 369 5.12 16.25 -4.89
N SER A 370 6.25 16.26 -5.62
CA SER A 370 6.35 16.94 -6.92
C SER A 370 5.58 16.26 -8.06
N LEU A 371 5.12 15.03 -7.88
CA LEU A 371 4.25 14.34 -8.85
C LEU A 371 2.85 14.95 -8.92
N ILE A 372 2.39 15.55 -7.81
CA ILE A 372 1.05 16.15 -7.73
C ILE A 372 0.95 17.33 -8.71
N GLY A 373 0.05 17.20 -9.67
CA GLY A 373 -0.16 18.17 -10.77
C GLY A 373 0.46 17.76 -12.10
N GLU A 374 1.46 16.86 -12.10
CA GLU A 374 2.00 16.31 -13.35
C GLU A 374 0.99 15.35 -13.98
N ASN A 375 0.82 15.38 -15.30
CA ASN A 375 -0.17 14.60 -16.05
C ASN A 375 -1.61 14.66 -15.51
N GLY A 376 -1.93 15.66 -14.68
CA GLY A 376 -3.22 15.78 -14.02
C GLY A 376 -3.38 14.93 -12.76
N MET A 377 -2.34 14.22 -12.33
CA MET A 377 -2.33 13.46 -11.07
C MET A 377 -2.68 14.36 -9.88
N THR A 378 -3.52 13.86 -9.00
CA THR A 378 -3.92 14.50 -7.76
C THR A 378 -3.54 13.65 -6.54
N ALA A 379 -3.61 14.19 -5.35
CA ALA A 379 -3.41 13.40 -4.13
C ALA A 379 -4.45 12.28 -3.98
N ASP A 380 -5.67 12.46 -4.52
CA ASP A 380 -6.75 11.48 -4.47
C ASP A 380 -6.50 10.23 -5.36
N ASP A 381 -5.56 10.33 -6.31
CA ASP A 381 -5.17 9.19 -7.17
C ASP A 381 -4.20 8.23 -6.45
N VAL A 382 -3.63 8.65 -5.31
CA VAL A 382 -2.71 7.86 -4.48
C VAL A 382 -3.42 7.40 -3.21
N HIS A 383 -3.55 6.09 -3.06
CA HIS A 383 -4.12 5.49 -1.87
C HIS A 383 -3.09 5.31 -0.74
N GLY A 384 -1.84 5.14 -1.12
CA GLY A 384 -0.75 5.00 -0.17
C GLY A 384 0.61 4.75 -0.81
N PHE A 385 1.53 4.24 -0.01
CA PHE A 385 2.88 3.91 -0.42
C PHE A 385 3.27 2.52 0.06
N ILE A 386 4.25 1.92 -0.59
CA ILE A 386 4.77 0.63 -0.19
C ILE A 386 6.27 0.70 0.06
N THR A 387 6.73 0.05 1.13
CA THR A 387 8.15 -0.08 1.44
C THR A 387 8.63 -1.53 1.37
N ASN A 388 9.92 -1.70 1.25
CA ASN A 388 10.61 -2.99 1.25
C ASN A 388 10.20 -3.93 0.10
N THR A 389 9.60 -3.41 -0.97
CA THR A 389 9.17 -4.23 -2.11
C THR A 389 10.35 -5.00 -2.68
N ALA A 390 10.20 -6.32 -2.77
CA ALA A 390 11.23 -7.25 -3.23
C ALA A 390 12.58 -7.15 -2.48
N ASN A 391 12.58 -6.65 -1.24
CA ASN A 391 13.78 -6.47 -0.42
C ASN A 391 13.76 -7.37 0.84
N TYR A 392 14.70 -7.16 1.75
CA TYR A 392 15.01 -8.06 2.86
C TYR A 392 15.07 -7.36 4.21
N SER A 393 14.75 -6.07 4.28
CA SER A 393 14.81 -5.28 5.50
C SER A 393 13.79 -5.76 6.54
N VAL A 394 14.24 -5.94 7.78
CA VAL A 394 13.39 -6.41 8.88
C VAL A 394 12.31 -5.38 9.23
N LEU A 395 11.20 -5.85 9.77
CA LEU A 395 10.15 -4.98 10.31
C LEU A 395 10.66 -4.15 11.49
N GLU A 396 11.35 -4.80 12.42
CA GLU A 396 11.93 -4.20 13.63
C GLU A 396 13.26 -4.86 14.00
N GLU A 397 14.13 -4.11 14.67
CA GLU A 397 15.33 -4.59 15.34
C GLU A 397 15.12 -4.51 16.86
N PRO A 398 14.56 -5.53 17.52
CA PRO A 398 14.05 -5.43 18.90
C PRO A 398 15.17 -5.36 19.96
N TYR A 399 16.42 -5.56 19.58
CA TYR A 399 17.54 -5.71 20.54
C TYR A 399 18.51 -4.54 20.56
N TRP A 400 18.31 -3.56 19.70
CA TRP A 400 19.12 -2.34 19.64
C TRP A 400 18.33 -1.19 18.99
N ASP A 401 18.76 0.04 19.29
CA ASP A 401 18.17 1.27 18.76
C ASP A 401 19.26 2.18 18.22
N VAL A 402 18.98 2.96 17.18
CA VAL A 402 19.94 3.86 16.53
C VAL A 402 20.49 4.92 17.51
N ASP A 403 19.72 5.34 18.50
CA ASP A 403 20.10 6.33 19.52
C ASP A 403 20.78 5.71 20.76
N GLN A 404 20.92 4.38 20.78
CA GLN A 404 21.46 3.67 21.94
C GLN A 404 22.94 4.01 22.19
N VAL A 405 23.33 4.01 23.48
CA VAL A 405 24.71 4.20 23.94
C VAL A 405 25.25 2.87 24.44
N VAL A 406 26.28 2.34 23.79
CA VAL A 406 26.96 1.09 24.15
C VAL A 406 28.39 1.37 24.60
N GLY A 407 28.78 0.91 25.81
CA GLY A 407 30.10 1.16 26.37
C GLY A 407 30.48 2.64 26.49
N GLY A 408 29.49 3.52 26.65
CA GLY A 408 29.67 4.97 26.72
C GLY A 408 29.86 5.67 25.37
N ARG A 409 29.61 4.97 24.26
CA ARG A 409 29.64 5.51 22.88
C ARG A 409 28.28 5.35 22.20
N PRO A 410 27.69 6.42 21.63
CA PRO A 410 26.50 6.30 20.82
C PRO A 410 26.74 5.42 19.60
N ILE A 411 25.76 4.59 19.25
CA ILE A 411 25.80 3.71 18.07
C ILE A 411 25.83 4.53 16.80
N ASN A 412 24.96 5.53 16.69
CA ASN A 412 24.79 6.36 15.50
C ASN A 412 25.69 7.60 15.47
N GLN A 413 26.88 7.54 16.06
CA GLN A 413 27.84 8.65 16.02
C GLN A 413 29.20 8.16 15.55
N ASN A 414 29.88 8.97 14.74
CA ASN A 414 31.20 8.78 14.16
C ASN A 414 31.33 7.79 12.99
N GLY A 415 30.25 7.14 12.52
CA GLY A 415 30.29 6.18 11.42
C GLY A 415 31.16 4.94 11.69
N ASP A 416 31.44 4.64 12.96
CA ASP A 416 32.22 3.47 13.35
C ASP A 416 31.42 2.18 13.18
N VAL A 417 30.10 2.23 13.46
CA VAL A 417 29.19 1.11 13.26
C VAL A 417 28.67 1.15 11.84
N LYS A 418 29.35 0.44 10.95
CA LYS A 418 29.08 0.47 9.49
C LYS A 418 27.67 0.00 9.10
N TRP A 419 27.08 -0.89 9.89
CA TRP A 419 25.70 -1.30 9.67
C TRP A 419 24.71 -0.14 9.84
N VAL A 420 24.89 0.68 10.85
CA VAL A 420 24.04 1.86 11.10
C VAL A 420 24.32 2.97 10.10
N ASP A 421 25.58 3.35 9.95
CA ASP A 421 26.10 4.31 8.98
C ASP A 421 25.30 5.63 8.92
N TRP A 422 24.95 6.18 10.08
CA TRP A 422 24.14 7.40 10.24
C TRP A 422 22.68 7.30 9.79
N ASN A 423 22.19 6.10 9.47
CA ASN A 423 20.78 5.90 9.16
C ASN A 423 19.92 6.19 10.39
N SER A 424 18.81 6.88 10.20
CA SER A 424 17.90 7.28 11.28
C SER A 424 16.95 6.16 11.70
N TYR A 425 16.86 5.09 10.92
CA TYR A 425 15.94 3.98 11.14
C TYR A 425 16.69 2.64 11.15
N ASN A 426 16.17 1.69 11.93
CA ASN A 426 16.70 0.31 12.00
C ASN A 426 15.68 -0.76 11.60
N GLY A 427 14.45 -0.39 11.22
CA GLY A 427 13.40 -1.29 10.77
C GLY A 427 12.37 -0.59 9.88
N GLU A 428 11.55 -1.37 9.18
CA GLU A 428 10.59 -0.84 8.21
C GLU A 428 9.35 -0.21 8.86
N ILE A 429 8.91 -0.66 10.04
CA ILE A 429 7.73 -0.09 10.70
C ILE A 429 7.96 1.37 11.07
N ASP A 430 9.05 1.66 11.76
CA ASP A 430 9.40 3.03 12.16
C ASP A 430 9.65 3.92 10.94
N PHE A 431 10.34 3.38 9.93
CA PHE A 431 10.59 4.08 8.68
C PHE A 431 9.29 4.40 7.92
N ALA A 432 8.44 3.40 7.68
CA ALA A 432 7.19 3.58 6.95
C ALA A 432 6.24 4.55 7.66
N THR A 433 6.17 4.46 9.01
CA THR A 433 5.36 5.38 9.81
C THR A 433 5.85 6.81 9.71
N ALA A 434 7.16 7.04 9.84
CA ALA A 434 7.75 8.37 9.71
C ALA A 434 7.62 8.92 8.28
N LEU A 435 7.81 8.06 7.26
CA LEU A 435 7.67 8.45 5.87
C LEU A 435 6.23 8.83 5.52
N ARG A 436 5.24 8.12 6.08
CA ARG A 436 3.83 8.48 5.92
C ARG A 436 3.56 9.92 6.38
N GLU A 437 4.03 10.30 7.56
CA GLU A 437 3.86 11.66 8.08
C GLU A 437 4.54 12.69 7.17
N GLU A 438 5.76 12.41 6.70
CA GLU A 438 6.49 13.30 5.81
C GLU A 438 5.81 13.44 4.43
N LEU A 439 5.20 12.39 3.91
CA LEU A 439 4.45 12.42 2.65
C LEU A 439 3.17 13.27 2.78
N ILE A 440 2.47 13.19 3.90
CA ILE A 440 1.33 14.06 4.22
C ILE A 440 1.77 15.53 4.25
N ASP A 441 2.89 15.82 4.90
CA ASP A 441 3.47 17.18 4.92
C ASP A 441 3.90 17.67 3.52
N ASN A 442 4.17 16.75 2.59
CA ASN A 442 4.48 17.04 1.19
C ASN A 442 3.27 17.01 0.24
N GLY A 443 2.04 16.97 0.78
CA GLY A 443 0.81 17.26 0.03
C GLY A 443 -0.07 16.07 -0.31
N PHE A 444 0.24 14.87 0.18
CA PHE A 444 -0.66 13.72 0.09
C PHE A 444 -1.74 13.79 1.17
N ASN A 445 -2.81 13.03 1.00
CA ASN A 445 -3.95 13.03 1.90
C ASN A 445 -3.59 12.47 3.28
N GLU A 446 -4.30 12.92 4.33
CA GLU A 446 -4.05 12.47 5.72
C GLU A 446 -4.38 10.99 5.95
N ASP A 447 -5.18 10.39 5.08
CA ASP A 447 -5.66 9.00 5.12
C ASP A 447 -4.85 8.03 4.24
N ILE A 448 -3.76 8.47 3.61
CA ILE A 448 -2.88 7.53 2.90
C ILE A 448 -2.41 6.41 3.82
N GLY A 449 -2.46 5.17 3.32
CA GLY A 449 -1.97 4.00 4.04
C GLY A 449 -0.55 3.58 3.60
N MET A 450 0.06 2.69 4.38
CA MET A 450 1.34 2.09 4.02
C MET A 450 1.20 0.59 3.83
N LEU A 451 1.91 0.03 2.86
CA LEU A 451 2.16 -1.40 2.75
C LEU A 451 3.63 -1.70 3.07
N ILE A 452 3.90 -2.86 3.64
CA ILE A 452 5.27 -3.35 3.81
C ILE A 452 5.36 -4.76 3.21
N ASP A 453 6.27 -4.96 2.25
CA ASP A 453 6.55 -6.29 1.71
C ASP A 453 7.36 -7.11 2.72
N THR A 454 6.75 -8.18 3.22
CA THR A 454 7.32 -9.07 4.24
C THR A 454 7.71 -10.43 3.68
N SER A 455 7.69 -10.60 2.37
CA SER A 455 7.88 -11.91 1.72
C SER A 455 9.21 -12.59 2.06
N ARG A 456 10.29 -11.83 2.30
CA ARG A 456 11.64 -12.37 2.45
C ARG A 456 12.46 -11.73 3.57
N ASN A 457 11.83 -11.12 4.56
CA ASN A 457 12.50 -10.34 5.61
C ASN A 457 12.48 -11.01 7.00
N GLY A 458 12.18 -12.31 7.09
CA GLY A 458 12.01 -13.02 8.34
C GLY A 458 13.29 -13.27 9.12
N TRP A 459 14.40 -13.58 8.43
CA TRP A 459 15.72 -13.81 9.03
C TRP A 459 15.67 -14.76 10.26
N GLY A 460 15.01 -15.89 10.11
CA GLY A 460 14.96 -16.95 11.13
C GLY A 460 16.21 -17.83 11.10
N GLY A 461 16.05 -19.08 11.49
CA GLY A 461 17.13 -20.06 11.50
C GLY A 461 18.10 -19.90 12.66
N ASP A 462 19.23 -20.64 12.59
CA ASP A 462 20.16 -20.80 13.70
C ASP A 462 20.96 -19.52 14.05
N TYR A 463 21.03 -18.57 13.12
CA TYR A 463 21.80 -17.33 13.30
C TYR A 463 20.96 -16.19 13.88
N ARG A 464 19.65 -16.34 13.98
CA ARG A 464 18.78 -15.31 14.54
C ARG A 464 19.10 -15.11 16.04
N PRO A 465 19.49 -13.90 16.47
CA PRO A 465 19.71 -13.64 17.88
C PRO A 465 18.42 -13.79 18.69
N THR A 466 18.55 -14.26 19.93
CA THR A 466 17.42 -14.44 20.87
C THR A 466 17.37 -13.37 21.96
N GLY A 467 18.23 -12.36 21.87
CA GLY A 467 18.37 -11.26 22.82
C GLY A 467 19.54 -10.36 22.46
N PRO A 468 19.66 -9.19 23.11
CA PRO A 468 20.74 -8.26 22.86
C PRO A 468 22.10 -8.85 23.27
N SER A 469 23.16 -8.48 22.53
CA SER A 469 24.54 -8.77 22.91
C SER A 469 24.92 -8.16 24.27
N THR A 470 25.89 -8.74 24.93
CA THR A 470 26.48 -8.20 26.17
C THR A 470 27.77 -7.43 25.91
N SER A 471 28.19 -7.29 24.64
CA SER A 471 29.40 -6.55 24.28
C SER A 471 29.27 -5.06 24.65
N THR A 472 30.39 -4.49 25.13
CA THR A 472 30.54 -3.04 25.36
C THR A 472 31.17 -2.33 24.16
N ASN A 473 31.49 -3.07 23.10
CA ASN A 473 31.92 -2.53 21.82
C ASN A 473 30.69 -2.30 20.93
N PRO A 474 30.38 -1.07 20.52
CA PRO A 474 29.17 -0.80 19.71
C PRO A 474 29.08 -1.61 18.41
N ILE A 475 30.22 -1.87 17.75
CA ILE A 475 30.25 -2.64 16.49
C ILE A 475 29.82 -4.09 16.77
N GLU A 476 30.52 -4.76 17.71
CA GLU A 476 30.18 -6.14 18.09
C GLU A 476 28.74 -6.23 18.66
N PHE A 477 28.32 -5.22 19.42
CA PHE A 477 26.97 -5.17 20.00
C PHE A 477 25.90 -5.20 18.91
N VAL A 478 26.03 -4.35 17.89
CA VAL A 478 25.06 -4.30 16.78
C VAL A 478 25.15 -5.57 15.93
N ASP A 479 26.35 -6.00 15.56
CA ASP A 479 26.54 -7.19 14.72
C ASP A 479 25.98 -8.47 15.36
N GLU A 480 26.08 -8.60 16.70
CA GLU A 480 25.57 -9.76 17.45
C GLU A 480 24.08 -9.63 17.82
N SER A 481 23.51 -8.42 17.78
CA SER A 481 22.11 -8.14 18.18
C SER A 481 21.17 -8.05 17.02
N ARG A 482 21.62 -7.65 15.82
CA ARG A 482 20.75 -7.39 14.66
C ARG A 482 20.16 -8.66 14.08
N LEU A 483 18.90 -8.55 13.64
CA LEU A 483 18.18 -9.62 12.95
C LEU A 483 18.54 -9.70 11.48
N ASP A 484 18.67 -8.57 10.80
CA ASP A 484 19.07 -8.51 9.39
C ASP A 484 20.55 -8.94 9.27
N GLN A 485 20.79 -10.09 8.62
CA GLN A 485 22.10 -10.71 8.54
C GLN A 485 22.87 -10.34 7.26
N ARG A 486 22.35 -9.44 6.42
CA ARG A 486 23.08 -8.97 5.23
C ARG A 486 24.43 -8.33 5.61
N TYR A 487 25.38 -8.36 4.71
CA TYR A 487 26.66 -7.65 4.89
C TYR A 487 26.51 -6.12 4.85
N ASN A 488 25.51 -5.64 4.09
CA ASN A 488 25.14 -4.23 4.00
C ASN A 488 23.65 -4.12 3.65
N LYS A 489 22.96 -3.09 4.18
CA LYS A 489 21.54 -2.82 3.89
C LYS A 489 21.26 -2.57 2.42
N GLY A 490 22.23 -2.12 1.65
CA GLY A 490 22.14 -1.92 0.21
C GLY A 490 22.29 -3.20 -0.62
N ASN A 491 22.49 -4.37 0.01
CA ASN A 491 22.48 -5.65 -0.70
C ASN A 491 21.03 -6.09 -0.94
N TRP A 492 20.69 -6.32 -2.20
CA TRP A 492 19.30 -6.53 -2.60
C TRP A 492 19.06 -7.86 -3.36
N CYS A 493 20.08 -8.45 -3.99
CA CYS A 493 19.89 -9.60 -4.87
C CYS A 493 20.03 -10.92 -4.11
N ASN A 494 19.01 -11.75 -4.15
CA ASN A 494 18.95 -13.16 -3.70
C ASN A 494 19.74 -13.45 -2.42
N GLN A 495 19.46 -12.72 -1.35
CA GLN A 495 20.28 -12.75 -0.13
C GLN A 495 20.25 -14.13 0.56
N ALA A 496 21.43 -14.73 0.71
CA ALA A 496 21.60 -15.99 1.42
C ALA A 496 21.23 -15.84 2.91
N GLY A 497 20.57 -16.86 3.48
CA GLY A 497 20.14 -16.87 4.88
C GLY A 497 18.83 -16.14 5.16
N ALA A 498 18.26 -15.46 4.18
CA ALA A 498 16.94 -14.83 4.31
C ALA A 498 15.85 -15.88 4.57
N GLY A 499 14.75 -15.47 5.20
CA GLY A 499 13.58 -16.29 5.49
C GLY A 499 12.29 -15.60 5.14
N LEU A 500 11.19 -16.35 5.01
CA LEU A 500 9.86 -15.78 4.95
C LEU A 500 9.59 -14.92 6.19
N GLY A 501 9.07 -13.72 6.00
CA GLY A 501 8.66 -12.84 7.08
C GLY A 501 7.23 -13.10 7.56
N GLU A 502 6.64 -12.08 8.17
CA GLU A 502 5.23 -12.11 8.58
C GLU A 502 4.34 -12.44 7.38
N ARG A 503 3.33 -13.28 7.62
CA ARG A 503 2.36 -13.62 6.58
C ARG A 503 1.51 -12.41 6.25
N PRO A 504 0.98 -12.32 5.01
CA PRO A 504 0.06 -11.25 4.66
C PRO A 504 -1.03 -11.03 5.69
N GLN A 505 -1.16 -9.80 6.18
CA GLN A 505 -2.06 -9.45 7.26
C GLN A 505 -2.54 -8.01 7.10
N ALA A 506 -3.85 -7.80 7.16
CA ALA A 506 -4.44 -6.46 7.16
C ALA A 506 -4.34 -5.79 8.52
N ASN A 507 -4.17 -4.46 8.54
CA ASN A 507 -4.11 -3.62 9.74
C ASN A 507 -3.10 -4.14 10.81
N PRO A 508 -1.85 -4.45 10.46
CA PRO A 508 -0.90 -4.97 11.43
C PRO A 508 -0.50 -3.90 12.47
N GLU A 509 -0.34 -2.65 12.04
CA GLU A 509 0.07 -1.50 12.84
C GLU A 509 -0.71 -0.25 12.44
N PRO A 510 -0.84 0.77 13.30
CA PRO A 510 -1.48 2.03 12.95
C PRO A 510 -0.81 2.72 11.74
N GLY A 511 -1.60 3.06 10.72
CA GLY A 511 -1.11 3.66 9.49
C GLY A 511 -0.49 2.68 8.50
N ILE A 512 -0.40 1.40 8.84
CA ILE A 512 0.01 0.32 7.94
C ILE A 512 -1.23 -0.47 7.54
N ASP A 513 -1.62 -0.38 6.28
CA ASP A 513 -2.80 -1.06 5.73
C ASP A 513 -2.64 -2.56 5.72
N ALA A 514 -1.47 -3.05 5.30
CA ALA A 514 -1.19 -4.47 5.32
C ALA A 514 0.32 -4.78 5.30
N TYR A 515 0.68 -5.94 5.88
CA TYR A 515 1.83 -6.71 5.45
C TYR A 515 1.42 -7.51 4.23
N VAL A 516 2.26 -7.48 3.19
CA VAL A 516 1.98 -8.11 1.90
C VAL A 516 3.17 -8.95 1.42
N TRP A 517 2.92 -9.88 0.51
CA TRP A 517 3.95 -10.58 -0.23
C TRP A 517 3.87 -10.16 -1.70
N ILE A 518 4.43 -8.99 -1.99
CA ILE A 518 4.46 -8.47 -3.37
C ILE A 518 5.47 -9.25 -4.19
N LYS A 519 6.70 -9.45 -3.67
CA LYS A 519 7.63 -10.38 -4.31
C LYS A 519 7.22 -11.82 -4.02
N PRO A 520 6.89 -12.62 -5.04
CA PRO A 520 6.57 -14.03 -4.81
C PRO A 520 7.80 -14.78 -4.29
N PRO A 521 7.76 -15.38 -3.08
CA PRO A 521 8.87 -16.18 -2.56
C PRO A 521 9.26 -17.31 -3.51
N GLY A 522 10.55 -17.50 -3.73
CA GLY A 522 11.09 -18.50 -4.66
C GLY A 522 11.37 -17.97 -6.07
N GLU A 523 10.94 -16.75 -6.39
CA GLU A 523 11.30 -16.09 -7.65
C GLU A 523 12.57 -15.27 -7.50
N SER A 524 13.56 -15.54 -8.36
CA SER A 524 14.87 -14.91 -8.37
C SER A 524 14.80 -13.38 -8.59
N ASP A 525 15.75 -12.65 -8.01
CA ASP A 525 15.98 -11.23 -8.30
C ASP A 525 16.86 -11.02 -9.53
N GLY A 526 17.76 -11.97 -9.82
CA GLY A 526 18.68 -11.96 -10.94
C GLY A 526 19.60 -13.15 -10.94
N ALA A 527 20.19 -13.45 -12.08
CA ALA A 527 21.10 -14.59 -12.25
C ALA A 527 22.41 -14.36 -11.49
N SER A 528 22.95 -15.43 -10.85
CA SER A 528 24.24 -15.39 -10.16
C SER A 528 25.46 -15.35 -11.09
N GLU A 529 25.26 -15.58 -12.38
CA GLU A 529 26.26 -15.45 -13.46
C GLU A 529 25.59 -14.96 -14.75
N GLU A 530 26.36 -14.50 -15.73
CA GLU A 530 25.81 -14.04 -17.01
C GLU A 530 25.18 -15.22 -17.78
N ILE A 531 23.85 -15.21 -17.94
CA ILE A 531 23.07 -16.19 -18.67
C ILE A 531 22.59 -15.58 -20.00
N PRO A 532 23.03 -16.10 -21.16
CA PRO A 532 22.48 -15.66 -22.45
C PRO A 532 20.97 -15.93 -22.52
N ASN A 533 20.18 -14.89 -22.77
CA ASN A 533 18.74 -14.99 -22.83
C ASN A 533 18.15 -14.11 -23.94
N ASN A 534 16.86 -14.28 -24.20
CA ASN A 534 16.06 -13.46 -25.14
C ASN A 534 14.96 -12.66 -24.42
N GLU A 535 15.07 -12.54 -23.09
CA GLU A 535 14.11 -11.84 -22.24
C GLU A 535 14.52 -10.38 -21.96
N GLY A 536 15.67 -9.95 -22.49
CA GLY A 536 16.20 -8.61 -22.27
C GLY A 536 16.82 -8.38 -20.89
N LYS A 537 16.95 -9.46 -20.08
CA LYS A 537 17.47 -9.38 -18.70
C LYS A 537 18.99 -9.37 -18.70
N GLY A 538 19.59 -8.38 -18.02
CA GLY A 538 21.03 -8.24 -17.86
C GLY A 538 21.58 -9.06 -16.68
N PHE A 539 22.89 -9.02 -16.52
CA PHE A 539 23.59 -9.51 -15.36
C PHE A 539 24.03 -8.33 -14.48
N ASP A 540 23.78 -8.42 -13.17
CA ASP A 540 24.23 -7.45 -12.18
C ASP A 540 25.22 -8.10 -11.22
N GLU A 541 26.36 -7.46 -11.00
CA GLU A 541 27.39 -7.94 -10.08
C GLU A 541 26.87 -8.13 -8.64
N MET A 542 25.80 -7.40 -8.23
CA MET A 542 25.18 -7.61 -6.91
C MET A 542 24.50 -8.97 -6.76
N CYS A 543 24.24 -9.68 -7.86
CA CYS A 543 23.73 -11.06 -7.87
C CYS A 543 24.85 -12.12 -7.90
N ASP A 544 26.10 -11.71 -8.13
CA ASP A 544 27.27 -12.59 -8.11
C ASP A 544 27.69 -12.87 -6.65
N PRO A 545 27.69 -14.13 -6.18
CA PRO A 545 28.10 -14.46 -4.81
C PRO A 545 29.59 -14.16 -4.51
N ASP A 546 30.43 -14.09 -5.53
CA ASP A 546 31.85 -13.76 -5.39
C ASP A 546 32.16 -12.25 -5.43
N TYR A 547 31.16 -11.41 -5.72
CA TYR A 547 31.32 -9.97 -5.81
C TYR A 547 31.62 -9.32 -4.46
N GLN A 548 32.70 -8.55 -4.41
CA GLN A 548 33.18 -7.90 -3.18
C GLN A 548 32.60 -6.48 -2.97
N GLY A 549 31.64 -6.10 -3.76
CA GLY A 549 30.91 -4.86 -3.61
C GLY A 549 31.55 -3.61 -4.25
N ASN A 550 30.81 -2.54 -4.16
CA ASN A 550 31.21 -1.20 -4.61
C ASN A 550 30.76 -0.13 -3.59
N ILE A 551 30.86 1.14 -3.96
CA ILE A 551 30.53 2.25 -3.07
C ILE A 551 29.05 2.24 -2.61
N ARG A 552 28.11 1.71 -3.43
CA ARG A 552 26.67 1.68 -3.10
C ARG A 552 26.35 0.74 -1.94
N ASN A 553 27.12 -0.33 -1.79
CA ASN A 553 26.98 -1.26 -0.65
C ASN A 553 28.14 -1.16 0.34
N GLY A 554 28.83 -0.02 0.39
CA GLY A 554 29.94 0.22 1.30
C GLY A 554 31.18 -0.65 1.06
N ASN A 555 31.34 -1.18 -0.17
CA ASN A 555 32.38 -2.14 -0.56
C ASN A 555 32.34 -3.44 0.28
N ASN A 556 31.12 -3.94 0.56
CA ASN A 556 30.91 -5.22 1.23
C ASN A 556 30.60 -6.32 0.22
N PRO A 557 30.85 -7.60 0.55
CA PRO A 557 30.40 -8.71 -0.31
C PRO A 557 28.89 -8.63 -0.60
N SER A 558 28.47 -9.10 -1.78
CA SER A 558 27.08 -9.12 -2.18
C SER A 558 26.20 -9.94 -1.25
N GLY A 559 26.71 -11.05 -0.71
CA GLY A 559 25.91 -11.99 0.09
C GLY A 559 24.83 -12.72 -0.72
N ALA A 560 24.89 -12.61 -2.05
CA ALA A 560 23.96 -13.28 -2.94
C ALA A 560 24.16 -14.80 -2.92
N ARG A 561 23.10 -15.52 -3.24
CA ARG A 561 23.15 -16.98 -3.44
C ARG A 561 23.80 -17.33 -4.77
N ASP A 562 24.46 -18.47 -4.80
CA ASP A 562 24.92 -19.14 -6.02
C ASP A 562 23.75 -19.87 -6.72
N ASP A 563 23.97 -20.26 -7.96
CA ASP A 563 23.05 -21.05 -8.79
C ASP A 563 21.64 -20.43 -9.00
N MET A 564 21.54 -19.10 -8.96
CA MET A 564 20.28 -18.42 -9.18
C MET A 564 19.97 -18.20 -10.66
N PRO A 565 18.72 -18.44 -11.09
CA PRO A 565 18.29 -18.20 -12.47
C PRO A 565 18.05 -16.71 -12.75
N LEU A 566 17.65 -16.39 -13.98
CA LEU A 566 17.21 -15.06 -14.39
C LEU A 566 16.11 -14.51 -13.47
N SER A 567 16.04 -13.20 -13.36
CA SER A 567 15.01 -12.49 -12.58
C SER A 567 13.58 -12.97 -12.92
N GLY A 568 12.76 -13.22 -11.90
CA GLY A 568 11.40 -13.73 -12.02
C GLY A 568 11.30 -15.25 -12.23
N HIS A 569 12.39 -15.95 -12.48
CA HIS A 569 12.38 -17.42 -12.63
C HIS A 569 12.41 -18.11 -11.26
N TRP A 570 11.77 -19.28 -11.18
CA TRP A 570 11.67 -20.08 -9.96
C TRP A 570 13.01 -20.71 -9.55
N SER A 571 13.33 -20.62 -8.26
CA SER A 571 14.45 -21.31 -7.61
C SER A 571 13.95 -22.14 -6.42
N SER A 572 13.96 -23.47 -6.58
CA SER A 572 13.60 -24.41 -5.51
C SER A 572 14.52 -24.29 -4.29
N GLU A 573 15.81 -24.03 -4.53
CA GLU A 573 16.80 -23.89 -3.46
C GLU A 573 16.58 -22.63 -2.64
N GLN A 574 16.28 -21.49 -3.28
CA GLN A 574 15.92 -20.26 -2.56
C GLN A 574 14.62 -20.46 -1.79
N PHE A 575 13.61 -21.05 -2.42
CA PHE A 575 12.32 -21.28 -1.76
C PHE A 575 12.47 -22.18 -0.53
N ALA A 576 13.25 -23.28 -0.63
CA ALA A 576 13.52 -24.16 0.51
C ALA A 576 14.26 -23.45 1.65
N GLU A 577 15.20 -22.54 1.36
CA GLU A 577 15.89 -21.74 2.38
C GLU A 577 14.93 -20.74 3.04
N LEU A 578 14.09 -20.04 2.26
CA LEU A 578 13.09 -19.12 2.78
C LEU A 578 12.12 -19.82 3.75
N LEU A 579 11.68 -21.04 3.43
CA LEU A 579 10.86 -21.87 4.32
C LEU A 579 11.61 -22.23 5.60
N ALA A 580 12.86 -22.70 5.48
CA ALA A 580 13.67 -23.16 6.61
C ALA A 580 13.99 -22.01 7.58
N ASN A 581 14.17 -20.81 7.07
CA ASN A 581 14.51 -19.61 7.83
C ASN A 581 13.31 -18.71 8.07
N ALA A 582 12.09 -19.20 7.90
CA ALA A 582 10.88 -18.42 8.15
C ALA A 582 10.84 -17.90 9.60
N TYR A 583 10.46 -16.63 9.76
CA TYR A 583 10.14 -16.06 11.06
C TYR A 583 9.01 -15.02 10.92
N PRO A 584 7.88 -15.22 11.60
CA PRO A 584 7.54 -16.35 12.49
C PRO A 584 7.67 -17.73 11.83
N PRO A 585 7.96 -18.81 12.60
CA PRO A 585 8.04 -20.16 12.04
C PRO A 585 6.72 -20.59 11.36
N LEU A 586 6.84 -21.52 10.40
CA LEU A 586 5.69 -22.13 9.71
C LEU A 586 4.88 -23.03 10.62
#